data_2164d6435c9874a107bd75640f2ef2d3
#
_entry.id   2164d6435c9874a107bd75640f2ef2d3
#
_cell.length_a   1.000
_cell.length_b   1.000
_cell.length_c   1.000
_cell.angle_alpha   90.00
_cell.angle_beta   90.00
_cell.angle_gamma   90.00
#
_symmetry.space_group_name_H-M   'P 1'
#
loop_
_entity.id
_entity.type
_entity.pdbx_description
1 polymer ?
#
loop_
_entity_poly.entity_id
_entity_poly.type
_entity_poly.pdbx_seq_one_letter_code
_entity_poly.pdbx_strand_id
1 'polypeptide(L)'
;MKKVLRLKRVWVLFILSALFSLPFFSTLVLSVSPAEPVFKHLWETVLPGYIKNTLLLMVGVGIGSFFLGLVTATLVSFFKFPGRQLFQKFLILPLAIPGFVIGTVYLQFFEYSGPFQSLIRKMFGFQKASEYWFPEIASLGGVTVVLSFILFPYIFMTTRSAFMEQSQRFFEVSRSLGKGPISSFISVILPLSRPSLTLGLSLVLMEAASDFGTVHFFGVPTLTSGIYSVWLQMNNLGGAAQLASMLLSFMILFLTLEKWSRSQKSYYSLKGNHRQMELKELKGLKGLAAFSLCFIPLFFGFLFPFSLLLFWSFSHIGQIEFSRFLNDLGHTIFLALSAGGLCLLFSLLFNYIQRSLGKTRLVEGMVSFATLGYAIPGPVLALGVLIPLAKFDNFIDSIALSLFGNGTGLIFSGSVAAILLAYLIRFFVLSYGSIQTGFLRITPKMDEAAIQLGAGVLDRVSKIHGPLLKRSLATSLILVFVDSMKELPATLMLRPFNYNTLATRLYELSSDERLMESAPWGVAIVLSGLLPLIILGHPFGGKRNNLKEEEKES
;
A
#
# COMPACT_ATOMS: atom_id res chain seq x y z
N MET A 1 -39.09 17.78 10.27
CA MET A 1 -38.45 16.49 10.55
C MET A 1 -37.34 16.14 9.53
N LYS A 2 -37.56 16.13 8.20
CA LYS A 2 -36.52 15.80 7.20
C LYS A 2 -35.28 16.72 7.25
N LYS A 3 -35.44 18.03 7.46
CA LYS A 3 -34.34 19.02 7.55
C LYS A 3 -33.44 18.80 8.78
N VAL A 4 -34.04 18.48 9.94
CA VAL A 4 -33.32 18.17 11.19
C VAL A 4 -32.55 16.86 11.08
N LEU A 5 -33.13 15.82 10.49
CA LEU A 5 -32.45 14.55 10.23
C LEU A 5 -31.26 14.70 9.25
N ARG A 6 -31.38 15.55 8.25
CA ARG A 6 -30.30 15.87 7.33
C ARG A 6 -29.16 16.59 8.05
N LEU A 7 -29.48 17.56 8.90
CA LEU A 7 -28.47 18.29 9.69
C LEU A 7 -27.72 17.36 10.64
N LYS A 8 -28.43 16.47 11.37
CA LYS A 8 -27.78 15.47 12.26
C LYS A 8 -26.81 14.57 11.48
N ARG A 9 -27.17 14.12 10.28
CA ARG A 9 -26.28 13.29 9.42
C ARG A 9 -25.04 14.05 8.95
N VAL A 10 -25.17 15.33 8.63
CA VAL A 10 -24.01 16.19 8.29
C VAL A 10 -23.07 16.32 9.49
N TRP A 11 -23.62 16.55 10.70
CA TRP A 11 -22.80 16.62 11.91
C TRP A 11 -22.08 15.30 12.23
N VAL A 12 -22.76 14.17 12.10
CA VAL A 12 -22.12 12.86 12.28
C VAL A 12 -20.99 12.66 11.29
N LEU A 13 -21.21 12.98 10.01
CA LEU A 13 -20.16 12.86 8.99
C LEU A 13 -19.00 13.80 9.29
N PHE A 14 -19.27 15.02 9.75
CA PHE A 14 -18.23 15.98 10.13
C PHE A 14 -17.38 15.48 11.31
N ILE A 15 -18.00 15.00 12.38
CA ILE A 15 -17.29 14.47 13.57
C ILE A 15 -16.42 13.27 13.17
N LEU A 16 -16.97 12.34 12.40
CA LEU A 16 -16.22 11.20 11.91
C LEU A 16 -15.06 11.62 11.00
N SER A 17 -15.29 12.53 10.06
CA SER A 17 -14.22 13.03 9.20
C SER A 17 -13.13 13.77 9.97
N ALA A 18 -13.50 14.51 11.01
CA ALA A 18 -12.55 15.16 11.91
C ALA A 18 -11.71 14.13 12.69
N LEU A 19 -12.34 13.06 13.18
CA LEU A 19 -11.63 11.95 13.84
C LEU A 19 -10.60 11.30 12.91
N PHE A 20 -10.98 11.00 11.67
CA PHE A 20 -10.08 10.37 10.70
C PHE A 20 -8.95 11.29 10.22
N SER A 21 -9.17 12.60 10.24
CA SER A 21 -8.14 13.59 9.89
C SER A 21 -7.32 14.07 11.10
N LEU A 22 -7.64 13.60 12.30
CA LEU A 22 -6.98 13.99 13.55
C LEU A 22 -5.45 13.85 13.51
N PRO A 23 -4.85 12.72 13.00
CA PRO A 23 -3.40 12.58 12.95
C PRO A 23 -2.71 13.64 12.09
N PHE A 24 -3.36 14.03 10.99
CA PHE A 24 -2.86 15.08 10.12
C PHE A 24 -2.78 16.43 10.85
N PHE A 25 -3.87 16.84 11.49
CA PHE A 25 -3.91 18.12 12.20
C PHE A 25 -3.05 18.12 13.46
N SER A 26 -3.02 17.03 14.22
CA SER A 26 -2.21 16.94 15.43
C SER A 26 -0.71 17.03 15.13
N THR A 27 -0.24 16.41 14.05
CA THR A 27 1.15 16.50 13.60
C THR A 27 1.51 17.93 13.21
N LEU A 28 0.63 18.63 12.45
CA LEU A 28 0.84 20.03 12.08
C LEU A 28 0.87 20.96 13.28
N VAL A 29 -0.07 20.80 14.23
CA VAL A 29 -0.11 21.63 15.44
C VAL A 29 1.16 21.44 16.27
N LEU A 30 1.63 20.19 16.42
CA LEU A 30 2.84 19.93 17.18
C LEU A 30 4.10 20.48 16.49
N SER A 31 4.15 20.48 15.17
CA SER A 31 5.30 21.01 14.42
C SER A 31 5.49 22.52 14.59
N VAL A 32 4.43 23.26 14.93
CA VAL A 32 4.45 24.71 15.17
C VAL A 32 4.72 25.05 16.65
N SER A 33 4.61 24.05 17.55
CA SER A 33 4.95 24.24 18.96
C SER A 33 6.42 24.67 19.10
N PRO A 34 6.77 25.53 20.09
CA PRO A 34 8.16 25.96 20.27
C PRO A 34 9.04 24.73 20.38
N ALA A 35 9.75 24.42 19.30
CA ALA A 35 10.69 23.32 19.32
C ALA A 35 11.92 23.78 20.12
N GLU A 36 12.37 22.93 21.02
CA GLU A 36 13.69 23.05 21.62
C GLU A 36 14.77 23.18 20.52
N PRO A 37 15.99 23.62 20.85
CA PRO A 37 17.08 23.87 19.89
C PRO A 37 17.44 22.69 18.97
N VAL A 38 16.80 21.53 19.17
CA VAL A 38 16.99 20.30 18.39
C VAL A 38 16.71 20.49 16.90
N PHE A 39 15.69 21.26 16.49
CA PHE A 39 15.42 21.45 15.07
C PHE A 39 16.52 22.23 14.35
N LYS A 40 17.07 23.25 15.00
CA LYS A 40 18.21 24.00 14.45
C LYS A 40 19.41 23.09 14.27
N HIS A 41 19.70 22.28 15.28
CA HIS A 41 20.78 21.29 15.22
C HIS A 41 20.55 20.26 14.10
N LEU A 42 19.33 19.72 13.97
CA LEU A 42 18.98 18.78 12.88
C LEU A 42 19.16 19.43 11.50
N TRP A 43 18.75 20.69 11.35
CA TRP A 43 18.89 21.45 10.10
C TRP A 43 20.35 21.64 9.70
N GLU A 44 21.21 21.96 10.67
CA GLU A 44 22.64 22.21 10.44
C GLU A 44 23.44 20.91 10.22
N THR A 45 22.94 19.74 10.67
CA THR A 45 23.69 18.49 10.67
C THR A 45 23.13 17.43 9.71
N VAL A 46 21.97 16.87 9.99
CA VAL A 46 21.47 15.63 9.34
C VAL A 46 20.31 15.84 8.37
N LEU A 47 19.50 16.88 8.57
CA LEU A 47 18.26 17.09 7.82
C LEU A 47 18.48 17.27 6.30
N PRO A 48 19.49 18.03 5.82
CA PRO A 48 19.76 18.10 4.39
C PRO A 48 20.05 16.73 3.77
N GLY A 49 20.76 15.86 4.52
CA GLY A 49 21.02 14.48 4.15
C GLY A 49 19.71 13.64 4.03
N TYR A 50 18.83 13.75 5.02
CA TYR A 50 17.53 13.06 5.01
C TYR A 50 16.67 13.47 3.82
N ILE A 51 16.58 14.78 3.54
CA ILE A 51 15.83 15.32 2.39
C ILE A 51 16.43 14.81 1.08
N LYS A 52 17.76 14.95 0.92
CA LYS A 52 18.49 14.51 -0.28
C LYS A 52 18.27 13.02 -0.54
N ASN A 53 18.47 12.17 0.47
CA ASN A 53 18.33 10.73 0.31
C ASN A 53 16.87 10.33 0.03
N THR A 54 15.89 10.96 0.68
CA THR A 54 14.47 10.72 0.40
C THR A 54 14.13 11.07 -1.05
N LEU A 55 14.57 12.22 -1.55
CA LEU A 55 14.30 12.64 -2.93
C LEU A 55 15.02 11.75 -3.94
N LEU A 56 16.29 11.42 -3.71
CA LEU A 56 17.06 10.51 -4.58
C LEU A 56 16.45 9.12 -4.62
N LEU A 57 16.02 8.60 -3.46
CA LEU A 57 15.32 7.32 -3.37
C LEU A 57 14.02 7.34 -4.19
N MET A 58 13.18 8.37 -3.99
CA MET A 58 11.93 8.52 -4.74
C MET A 58 12.17 8.59 -6.25
N VAL A 59 13.12 9.39 -6.69
CA VAL A 59 13.46 9.53 -8.12
C VAL A 59 14.00 8.21 -8.67
N GLY A 60 14.94 7.58 -7.98
CA GLY A 60 15.56 6.33 -8.41
C GLY A 60 14.54 5.19 -8.51
N VAL A 61 13.74 4.98 -7.45
CA VAL A 61 12.69 3.95 -7.41
C VAL A 61 11.59 4.28 -8.43
N GLY A 62 11.23 5.55 -8.56
CA GLY A 62 10.26 6.01 -9.57
C GLY A 62 10.69 5.67 -11.00
N ILE A 63 11.95 5.96 -11.36
CA ILE A 63 12.53 5.64 -12.66
C ILE A 63 12.60 4.11 -12.87
N GLY A 64 13.16 3.37 -11.90
CA GLY A 64 13.30 1.92 -12.00
C GLY A 64 11.95 1.22 -12.15
N SER A 65 11.00 1.53 -11.28
CA SER A 65 9.64 0.98 -11.35
C SER A 65 8.89 1.38 -12.61
N PHE A 66 9.11 2.62 -13.10
CA PHE A 66 8.47 3.11 -14.34
C PHE A 66 8.91 2.28 -15.54
N PHE A 67 10.19 2.05 -15.72
CA PHE A 67 10.69 1.26 -16.83
C PHE A 67 10.26 -0.22 -16.73
N LEU A 68 10.41 -0.83 -15.54
CA LEU A 68 9.99 -2.22 -15.33
C LEU A 68 8.48 -2.40 -15.57
N GLY A 69 7.67 -1.50 -15.01
CA GLY A 69 6.22 -1.55 -15.12
C GLY A 69 5.71 -1.27 -16.53
N LEU A 70 6.25 -0.25 -17.22
CA LEU A 70 5.86 0.09 -18.59
C LEU A 70 6.24 -1.00 -19.58
N VAL A 71 7.46 -1.54 -19.50
CA VAL A 71 7.94 -2.61 -20.40
C VAL A 71 7.10 -3.87 -20.22
N THR A 72 6.90 -4.32 -18.99
CA THR A 72 6.11 -5.52 -18.71
C THR A 72 4.64 -5.33 -19.09
N ALA A 73 4.02 -4.18 -18.81
CA ALA A 73 2.66 -3.85 -19.23
C ALA A 73 2.52 -3.86 -20.75
N THR A 74 3.49 -3.29 -21.48
CA THR A 74 3.50 -3.25 -22.94
C THR A 74 3.61 -4.65 -23.54
N LEU A 75 4.56 -5.46 -23.07
CA LEU A 75 4.76 -6.82 -23.57
C LEU A 75 3.51 -7.69 -23.35
N VAL A 76 2.96 -7.66 -22.16
CA VAL A 76 1.80 -8.47 -21.78
C VAL A 76 0.51 -8.03 -22.48
N SER A 77 0.37 -6.72 -22.79
CA SER A 77 -0.86 -6.18 -23.40
C SER A 77 -0.90 -6.32 -24.92
N PHE A 78 0.24 -6.20 -25.61
CA PHE A 78 0.27 -6.10 -27.07
C PHE A 78 0.89 -7.31 -27.78
N PHE A 79 1.61 -8.18 -27.05
CA PHE A 79 2.35 -9.26 -27.69
C PHE A 79 1.95 -10.63 -27.15
N LYS A 80 2.00 -11.64 -28.03
CA LYS A 80 1.87 -13.05 -27.69
C LYS A 80 3.27 -13.67 -27.67
N PHE A 81 3.71 -14.21 -26.53
CA PHE A 81 5.01 -14.84 -26.31
C PHE A 81 4.89 -15.96 -25.27
N PRO A 82 5.88 -16.87 -25.18
CA PRO A 82 5.85 -17.95 -24.19
C PRO A 82 5.68 -17.44 -22.77
N GLY A 83 4.79 -18.06 -21.97
CA GLY A 83 4.53 -17.66 -20.58
C GLY A 83 3.67 -16.41 -20.37
N ARG A 84 3.22 -15.72 -21.42
CA ARG A 84 2.42 -14.49 -21.30
C ARG A 84 1.24 -14.62 -20.33
N GLN A 85 0.50 -15.73 -20.37
CA GLN A 85 -0.68 -15.92 -19.49
C GLN A 85 -0.29 -16.06 -18.02
N LEU A 86 0.89 -16.61 -17.73
CA LEU A 86 1.45 -16.68 -16.38
C LEU A 86 1.87 -15.28 -15.90
N PHE A 87 2.59 -14.54 -16.75
CA PHE A 87 3.02 -13.18 -16.39
C PHE A 87 1.86 -12.22 -16.16
N GLN A 88 0.75 -12.37 -16.88
CA GLN A 88 -0.46 -11.57 -16.62
C GLN A 88 -0.98 -11.68 -15.18
N LYS A 89 -0.77 -12.83 -14.54
CA LYS A 89 -1.24 -13.12 -13.19
C LYS A 89 -0.15 -12.88 -12.15
N PHE A 90 1.09 -13.23 -12.46
CA PHE A 90 2.15 -13.33 -11.46
C PHE A 90 3.03 -12.08 -11.35
N LEU A 91 3.03 -11.16 -12.32
CA LEU A 91 3.79 -9.91 -12.21
C LEU A 91 3.30 -8.98 -11.07
N ILE A 92 2.18 -9.29 -10.42
CA ILE A 92 1.69 -8.58 -9.24
C ILE A 92 2.20 -9.19 -7.92
N LEU A 93 2.79 -10.39 -7.94
CA LEU A 93 3.26 -11.10 -6.74
C LEU A 93 4.28 -10.32 -5.89
N PRO A 94 5.17 -9.50 -6.46
CA PRO A 94 6.10 -8.73 -5.64
C PRO A 94 5.42 -7.87 -4.56
N LEU A 95 4.19 -7.39 -4.79
CA LEU A 95 3.43 -6.63 -3.79
C LEU A 95 2.98 -7.47 -2.57
N ALA A 96 3.04 -8.81 -2.67
CA ALA A 96 2.71 -9.67 -1.54
C ALA A 96 3.80 -9.67 -0.46
N ILE A 97 5.05 -9.34 -0.81
CA ILE A 97 6.16 -9.29 0.13
C ILE A 97 6.42 -7.84 0.53
N PRO A 98 6.38 -7.50 1.83
CA PRO A 98 6.76 -6.17 2.29
C PRO A 98 8.21 -5.81 1.96
N GLY A 99 8.48 -4.54 1.70
CA GLY A 99 9.81 -4.05 1.33
C GLY A 99 10.89 -4.44 2.34
N PHE A 100 10.60 -4.28 3.63
CA PHE A 100 11.57 -4.61 4.68
C PHE A 100 11.90 -6.11 4.74
N VAL A 101 10.95 -6.99 4.43
CA VAL A 101 11.20 -8.45 4.38
C VAL A 101 12.12 -8.81 3.22
N ILE A 102 11.85 -8.26 2.03
CA ILE A 102 12.75 -8.46 0.88
C ILE A 102 14.13 -7.84 1.16
N GLY A 103 14.14 -6.64 1.73
CA GLY A 103 15.38 -5.93 2.07
C GLY A 103 16.30 -6.76 2.94
N THR A 104 15.78 -7.36 4.02
CA THR A 104 16.58 -8.23 4.90
C THR A 104 17.11 -9.47 4.18
N VAL A 105 16.32 -10.08 3.29
CA VAL A 105 16.77 -11.23 2.48
C VAL A 105 17.91 -10.84 1.55
N TYR A 106 17.81 -9.71 0.88
CA TYR A 106 18.86 -9.23 -0.02
C TYR A 106 20.15 -8.87 0.72
N LEU A 107 20.04 -8.20 1.86
CA LEU A 107 21.18 -7.90 2.72
C LEU A 107 21.88 -9.18 3.14
N GLN A 108 21.17 -10.10 3.77
CA GLN A 108 21.73 -11.38 4.26
C GLN A 108 22.37 -12.20 3.14
N PHE A 109 21.83 -12.16 1.92
CA PHE A 109 22.36 -12.96 0.82
C PHE A 109 23.57 -12.32 0.13
N PHE A 110 23.56 -10.99 -0.06
CA PHE A 110 24.57 -10.27 -0.84
C PHE A 110 25.62 -9.53 -0.01
N GLU A 111 25.48 -9.45 1.32
CA GLU A 111 26.51 -8.90 2.20
C GLU A 111 27.83 -9.68 2.14
N TYR A 112 28.92 -9.07 2.63
CA TYR A 112 30.25 -9.70 2.61
C TYR A 112 30.27 -11.07 3.29
N SER A 113 29.62 -11.20 4.45
CA SER A 113 29.46 -12.47 5.19
C SER A 113 28.45 -13.41 4.54
N GLY A 114 27.65 -12.92 3.57
CA GLY A 114 26.55 -13.64 2.96
C GLY A 114 26.98 -14.78 2.04
N PRO A 115 26.04 -15.69 1.73
CA PRO A 115 26.32 -16.89 0.93
C PRO A 115 26.89 -16.58 -0.45
N PHE A 116 26.42 -15.53 -1.10
CA PHE A 116 26.81 -15.17 -2.46
C PHE A 116 28.27 -14.74 -2.56
N GLN A 117 28.68 -13.78 -1.74
CA GLN A 117 30.07 -13.33 -1.74
C GLN A 117 31.01 -14.41 -1.18
N SER A 118 30.56 -15.22 -0.24
CA SER A 118 31.30 -16.39 0.25
C SER A 118 31.54 -17.41 -0.87
N LEU A 119 30.55 -17.62 -1.74
CA LEU A 119 30.71 -18.49 -2.92
C LEU A 119 31.74 -17.90 -3.89
N ILE A 120 31.67 -16.60 -4.20
CA ILE A 120 32.65 -15.93 -5.07
C ILE A 120 34.06 -16.10 -4.51
N ARG A 121 34.27 -15.81 -3.22
CA ARG A 121 35.58 -15.97 -2.58
C ARG A 121 36.11 -17.40 -2.68
N LYS A 122 35.22 -18.37 -2.45
CA LYS A 122 35.62 -19.79 -2.54
C LYS A 122 35.93 -20.20 -3.98
N MET A 123 35.21 -19.70 -4.98
CA MET A 123 35.45 -20.05 -6.38
C MET A 123 36.71 -19.42 -6.96
N PHE A 124 37.04 -18.20 -6.57
CA PHE A 124 38.17 -17.44 -7.11
C PHE A 124 39.37 -17.39 -6.18
N GLY A 125 39.30 -18.00 -4.99
CA GLY A 125 40.39 -18.05 -4.03
C GLY A 125 40.64 -16.74 -3.27
N PHE A 126 39.71 -15.78 -3.30
CA PHE A 126 39.82 -14.52 -2.59
C PHE A 126 39.67 -14.72 -1.08
N GLN A 127 40.47 -14.02 -0.29
CA GLN A 127 40.44 -14.06 1.18
C GLN A 127 39.89 -12.78 1.81
N LYS A 128 40.04 -11.64 1.14
CA LYS A 128 39.70 -10.33 1.67
C LYS A 128 38.72 -9.60 0.72
N ALA A 129 37.91 -8.70 1.28
CA ALA A 129 37.01 -7.86 0.52
C ALA A 129 37.74 -6.92 -0.47
N SER A 130 38.99 -6.55 -0.19
CA SER A 130 39.80 -5.68 -1.03
C SER A 130 40.35 -6.36 -2.30
N GLU A 131 40.23 -7.67 -2.43
CA GLU A 131 40.76 -8.45 -3.56
C GLU A 131 39.81 -8.50 -4.78
N TYR A 132 38.54 -8.10 -4.59
CA TYR A 132 37.55 -8.05 -5.68
C TYR A 132 36.60 -6.89 -5.46
N TRP A 133 36.04 -6.40 -6.54
CA TRP A 133 35.00 -5.37 -6.47
C TRP A 133 33.61 -6.03 -6.42
N PHE A 134 32.81 -5.62 -5.45
CA PHE A 134 31.41 -5.96 -5.35
C PHE A 134 30.63 -4.70 -4.93
N PRO A 135 29.47 -4.40 -5.55
CA PRO A 135 28.69 -3.23 -5.17
C PRO A 135 28.17 -3.37 -3.74
N GLU A 136 28.30 -2.30 -2.96
CA GLU A 136 27.78 -2.27 -1.61
C GLU A 136 26.25 -2.33 -1.65
N ILE A 137 25.70 -3.43 -1.12
CA ILE A 137 24.25 -3.64 -1.11
C ILE A 137 23.57 -2.74 -0.08
N ALA A 138 24.19 -2.52 1.10
CA ALA A 138 23.72 -1.64 2.15
C ALA A 138 23.95 -0.17 1.77
N SER A 139 23.27 0.31 0.74
CA SER A 139 23.44 1.63 0.14
C SER A 139 22.14 2.18 -0.42
N LEU A 140 22.10 3.47 -0.74
CA LEU A 140 20.99 4.11 -1.45
C LEU A 140 20.72 3.44 -2.82
N GLY A 141 21.77 2.99 -3.51
CA GLY A 141 21.64 2.24 -4.76
C GLY A 141 20.98 0.88 -4.56
N GLY A 142 21.40 0.14 -3.55
CA GLY A 142 20.83 -1.17 -3.22
C GLY A 142 19.35 -1.10 -2.88
N VAL A 143 18.96 -0.20 -1.96
CA VAL A 143 17.55 -0.03 -1.61
C VAL A 143 16.71 0.45 -2.80
N THR A 144 17.27 1.30 -3.67
CA THR A 144 16.59 1.77 -4.89
C THR A 144 16.26 0.60 -5.83
N VAL A 145 17.22 -0.30 -6.05
CA VAL A 145 17.03 -1.48 -6.90
C VAL A 145 15.98 -2.42 -6.30
N VAL A 146 16.10 -2.72 -5.01
CA VAL A 146 15.17 -3.62 -4.30
C VAL A 146 13.74 -3.08 -4.35
N LEU A 147 13.53 -1.82 -3.97
CA LEU A 147 12.19 -1.21 -4.01
C LEU A 147 11.65 -1.08 -5.44
N SER A 148 12.51 -0.90 -6.46
CA SER A 148 12.05 -0.90 -7.85
C SER A 148 11.46 -2.25 -8.27
N PHE A 149 12.06 -3.37 -7.85
CA PHE A 149 11.53 -4.71 -8.10
C PHE A 149 10.27 -5.05 -7.29
N ILE A 150 10.02 -4.35 -6.19
CA ILE A 150 8.81 -4.55 -5.37
C ILE A 150 7.65 -3.69 -5.88
N LEU A 151 7.91 -2.44 -6.26
CA LEU A 151 6.88 -1.43 -6.51
C LEU A 151 6.48 -1.29 -7.99
N PHE A 152 7.24 -1.84 -8.96
CA PHE A 152 6.87 -1.77 -10.38
C PHE A 152 5.46 -2.32 -10.69
N PRO A 153 4.88 -3.29 -9.94
CA PRO A 153 3.56 -3.79 -10.25
C PRO A 153 2.45 -2.72 -10.13
N TYR A 154 2.63 -1.64 -9.36
CA TYR A 154 1.68 -0.53 -9.35
C TYR A 154 1.56 0.12 -10.73
N ILE A 155 2.69 0.36 -11.41
CA ILE A 155 2.71 0.91 -12.76
C ILE A 155 2.24 -0.13 -13.77
N PHE A 156 2.66 -1.40 -13.62
CA PHE A 156 2.19 -2.51 -14.46
C PHE A 156 0.67 -2.62 -14.48
N MET A 157 0.02 -2.66 -13.31
CA MET A 157 -1.43 -2.86 -13.19
C MET A 157 -2.22 -1.68 -13.77
N THR A 158 -1.85 -0.45 -13.41
CA THR A 158 -2.55 0.76 -13.86
C THR A 158 -2.40 0.96 -15.36
N THR A 159 -1.17 0.78 -15.88
CA THR A 159 -0.86 0.93 -17.30
C THR A 159 -1.50 -0.17 -18.14
N ARG A 160 -1.42 -1.43 -17.70
CA ARG A 160 -2.05 -2.56 -18.37
C ARG A 160 -3.56 -2.39 -18.48
N SER A 161 -4.22 -1.93 -17.41
CA SER A 161 -5.66 -1.64 -17.43
C SER A 161 -5.99 -0.60 -18.49
N ALA A 162 -5.23 0.50 -18.57
CA ALA A 162 -5.40 1.54 -19.58
C ALA A 162 -5.18 1.00 -21.00
N PHE A 163 -4.15 0.18 -21.22
CA PHE A 163 -3.88 -0.42 -22.54
C PHE A 163 -5.00 -1.36 -22.99
N MET A 164 -5.60 -2.12 -22.06
CA MET A 164 -6.71 -3.02 -22.36
C MET A 164 -8.04 -2.31 -22.64
N GLU A 165 -8.23 -1.10 -22.07
CA GLU A 165 -9.39 -0.25 -22.32
C GLU A 165 -9.29 0.49 -23.66
N GLN A 166 -8.08 0.64 -24.21
CA GLN A 166 -7.89 1.30 -25.49
C GLN A 166 -8.35 0.40 -26.65
N SER A 167 -9.19 0.95 -27.49
CA SER A 167 -9.71 0.25 -28.67
C SER A 167 -8.63 0.06 -29.73
N GLN A 168 -8.61 -1.10 -30.40
CA GLN A 168 -7.77 -1.36 -31.57
C GLN A 168 -7.90 -0.28 -32.67
N ARG A 169 -9.04 0.41 -32.72
CA ARG A 169 -9.32 1.52 -33.66
C ARG A 169 -8.27 2.65 -33.57
N PHE A 170 -7.76 2.98 -32.38
CA PHE A 170 -6.70 4.00 -32.26
C PHE A 170 -5.40 3.61 -32.96
N PHE A 171 -5.07 2.31 -32.92
CA PHE A 171 -3.94 1.77 -33.65
C PHE A 171 -4.18 1.80 -35.17
N GLU A 172 -5.36 1.40 -35.61
CA GLU A 172 -5.74 1.36 -37.01
C GLU A 172 -5.78 2.77 -37.63
N VAL A 173 -6.37 3.74 -36.94
CA VAL A 173 -6.39 5.16 -37.35
C VAL A 173 -4.97 5.73 -37.43
N SER A 174 -4.13 5.43 -36.46
CA SER A 174 -2.74 5.90 -36.48
C SER A 174 -1.95 5.30 -37.68
N ARG A 175 -2.21 4.03 -38.01
CA ARG A 175 -1.58 3.36 -39.15
C ARG A 175 -2.13 3.86 -40.48
N SER A 176 -3.41 4.17 -40.59
CA SER A 176 -4.00 4.75 -41.81
C SER A 176 -3.44 6.15 -42.08
N LEU A 177 -2.97 6.85 -41.04
CA LEU A 177 -2.23 8.11 -41.14
C LEU A 177 -0.73 7.93 -41.42
N GLY A 178 -0.30 6.72 -41.82
CA GLY A 178 1.08 6.42 -42.22
C GLY A 178 2.07 6.24 -41.07
N LYS A 179 1.62 6.18 -39.79
CA LYS A 179 2.53 6.01 -38.66
C LYS A 179 2.93 4.52 -38.49
N GLY A 180 4.23 4.28 -38.33
CA GLY A 180 4.75 2.97 -37.96
C GLY A 180 4.34 2.57 -36.52
N PRO A 181 4.47 1.28 -36.14
CA PRO A 181 3.98 0.78 -34.85
C PRO A 181 4.61 1.44 -33.63
N ILE A 182 5.90 1.76 -33.66
CA ILE A 182 6.61 2.46 -32.56
C ILE A 182 6.14 3.91 -32.49
N SER A 183 6.02 4.60 -33.64
CA SER A 183 5.52 5.96 -33.70
C SER A 183 4.07 6.04 -33.20
N SER A 184 3.22 5.09 -33.57
CA SER A 184 1.83 4.97 -33.07
C SER A 184 1.78 4.77 -31.55
N PHE A 185 2.65 3.94 -31.02
CA PHE A 185 2.75 3.71 -29.56
C PHE A 185 3.12 5.00 -28.82
N ILE A 186 4.21 5.68 -29.26
CA ILE A 186 4.72 6.87 -28.58
C ILE A 186 3.79 8.08 -28.77
N SER A 187 3.19 8.27 -29.97
CA SER A 187 2.41 9.46 -30.27
C SER A 187 0.91 9.35 -29.93
N VAL A 188 0.38 8.13 -29.72
CA VAL A 188 -1.06 7.93 -29.48
C VAL A 188 -1.29 7.16 -28.18
N ILE A 189 -0.77 5.92 -28.06
CA ILE A 189 -1.11 5.04 -26.94
C ILE A 189 -0.53 5.53 -25.62
N LEU A 190 0.75 5.88 -25.62
CA LEU A 190 1.41 6.35 -24.41
C LEU A 190 0.83 7.68 -23.89
N PRO A 191 0.54 8.69 -24.72
CA PRO A 191 -0.16 9.90 -24.27
C PRO A 191 -1.59 9.66 -23.76
N LEU A 192 -2.33 8.74 -24.37
CA LEU A 192 -3.68 8.36 -23.88
C LEU A 192 -3.62 7.65 -22.52
N SER A 193 -2.53 6.95 -22.22
CA SER A 193 -2.32 6.24 -20.96
C SER A 193 -1.70 7.10 -19.86
N ARG A 194 -1.35 8.37 -20.12
CA ARG A 194 -0.72 9.27 -19.13
C ARG A 194 -1.44 9.30 -17.79
N PRO A 195 -2.78 9.39 -17.70
CA PRO A 195 -3.46 9.44 -16.41
C PRO A 195 -3.23 8.18 -15.55
N SER A 196 -3.18 7.01 -16.19
CA SER A 196 -2.93 5.74 -15.49
C SER A 196 -1.46 5.55 -15.14
N LEU A 197 -0.55 6.03 -15.99
CA LEU A 197 0.89 6.06 -15.70
C LEU A 197 1.21 6.99 -14.54
N THR A 198 0.62 8.20 -14.52
CA THR A 198 0.81 9.14 -13.40
C THR A 198 0.25 8.60 -12.11
N LEU A 199 -0.92 7.92 -12.14
CA LEU A 199 -1.48 7.25 -10.97
C LEU A 199 -0.53 6.18 -10.43
N GLY A 200 -0.06 5.27 -11.30
CA GLY A 200 0.88 4.21 -10.90
C GLY A 200 2.19 4.77 -10.34
N LEU A 201 2.73 5.80 -10.99
CA LEU A 201 3.96 6.46 -10.54
C LEU A 201 3.76 7.18 -9.19
N SER A 202 2.63 7.86 -8.99
CA SER A 202 2.33 8.51 -7.71
C SER A 202 2.26 7.49 -6.57
N LEU A 203 1.64 6.33 -6.79
CA LEU A 203 1.62 5.25 -5.80
C LEU A 203 3.03 4.76 -5.46
N VAL A 204 3.88 4.55 -6.47
CA VAL A 204 5.29 4.16 -6.27
C VAL A 204 6.05 5.20 -5.46
N LEU A 205 5.91 6.49 -5.79
CA LEU A 205 6.59 7.57 -5.09
C LEU A 205 6.12 7.70 -3.64
N MET A 206 4.83 7.53 -3.39
CA MET A 206 4.25 7.55 -2.04
C MET A 206 4.76 6.38 -1.20
N GLU A 207 4.77 5.16 -1.75
CA GLU A 207 5.29 3.98 -1.04
C GLU A 207 6.79 4.10 -0.77
N ALA A 208 7.59 4.55 -1.75
CA ALA A 208 9.02 4.76 -1.57
C ALA A 208 9.33 5.84 -0.50
N ALA A 209 8.56 6.94 -0.48
CA ALA A 209 8.73 8.00 0.52
C ALA A 209 8.22 7.60 1.90
N SER A 210 7.32 6.62 1.99
CA SER A 210 6.76 6.10 3.25
C SER A 210 7.53 4.90 3.79
N ASP A 211 8.44 4.34 3.00
CA ASP A 211 9.23 3.18 3.43
C ASP A 211 10.11 3.56 4.62
N PHE A 212 10.00 2.77 5.68
CA PHE A 212 10.81 2.87 6.88
C PHE A 212 11.72 1.66 7.03
N GLY A 213 11.14 0.47 6.94
CA GLY A 213 11.84 -0.74 7.32
C GLY A 213 13.00 -1.07 6.38
N THR A 214 12.78 -0.94 5.06
CA THR A 214 13.84 -1.24 4.07
C THR A 214 14.98 -0.24 4.19
N VAL A 215 14.67 1.07 4.21
CA VAL A 215 15.71 2.12 4.32
C VAL A 215 16.50 2.01 5.63
N HIS A 216 15.83 1.62 6.73
CA HIS A 216 16.48 1.44 8.03
C HIS A 216 17.50 0.31 7.99
N PHE A 217 17.13 -0.87 7.47
CA PHE A 217 18.04 -2.01 7.35
C PHE A 217 19.21 -1.75 6.39
N PHE A 218 19.00 -0.97 5.34
CA PHE A 218 20.06 -0.58 4.41
C PHE A 218 20.94 0.56 4.95
N GLY A 219 20.70 1.06 6.16
CA GLY A 219 21.45 2.15 6.76
C GLY A 219 21.30 3.48 6.00
N VAL A 220 20.24 3.66 5.21
CA VAL A 220 20.02 4.87 4.43
C VAL A 220 19.20 5.87 5.25
N PRO A 221 19.80 6.99 5.67
CA PRO A 221 19.11 8.00 6.45
C PRO A 221 18.13 8.78 5.57
N THR A 222 16.82 8.59 5.80
CA THR A 222 15.70 9.24 5.13
C THR A 222 14.84 10.01 6.14
N LEU A 223 13.85 10.78 5.68
CA LEU A 223 12.93 11.46 6.59
C LEU A 223 12.15 10.47 7.47
N THR A 224 11.77 9.29 6.96
CA THR A 224 11.06 8.27 7.75
C THR A 224 11.92 7.67 8.85
N SER A 225 13.17 7.33 8.55
CA SER A 225 14.12 6.85 9.56
C SER A 225 14.51 7.95 10.55
N GLY A 226 14.59 9.21 10.10
CA GLY A 226 14.82 10.38 10.94
C GLY A 226 13.69 10.62 11.95
N ILE A 227 12.41 10.49 11.55
CA ILE A 227 11.28 10.58 12.46
C ILE A 227 11.40 9.55 13.59
N TYR A 228 11.73 8.30 13.22
CA TYR A 228 11.91 7.21 14.18
C TYR A 228 13.05 7.49 15.16
N SER A 229 14.22 7.89 14.65
CA SER A 229 15.40 8.15 15.47
C SER A 229 15.19 9.35 16.41
N VAL A 230 14.64 10.46 15.92
CA VAL A 230 14.39 11.65 16.73
C VAL A 230 13.34 11.39 17.82
N TRP A 231 12.31 10.60 17.50
CA TRP A 231 11.31 10.26 18.51
C TRP A 231 11.83 9.26 19.54
N LEU A 232 12.27 8.08 19.11
CA LEU A 232 12.53 6.95 20.02
C LEU A 232 13.95 6.94 20.59
N GLN A 233 14.95 7.45 19.85
CA GLN A 233 16.33 7.47 20.30
C GLN A 233 16.67 8.79 21.01
N MET A 234 16.20 9.92 20.48
CA MET A 234 16.44 11.25 21.08
C MET A 234 15.33 11.70 22.03
N ASN A 235 14.24 10.93 22.17
CA ASN A 235 13.06 11.23 22.98
C ASN A 235 12.49 12.64 22.74
N ASN A 236 12.53 13.12 21.47
CA ASN A 236 12.07 14.44 21.09
C ASN A 236 10.88 14.38 20.12
N LEU A 237 9.66 14.49 20.68
CA LEU A 237 8.41 14.46 19.92
C LEU A 237 8.24 15.69 19.01
N GLY A 238 8.68 16.88 19.46
CA GLY A 238 8.57 18.12 18.69
C GLY A 238 9.40 18.06 17.40
N GLY A 239 10.68 17.69 17.52
CA GLY A 239 11.56 17.50 16.36
C GLY A 239 11.05 16.41 15.41
N ALA A 240 10.57 15.29 15.92
CA ALA A 240 9.96 14.25 15.11
C ALA A 240 8.72 14.75 14.35
N ALA A 241 7.86 15.58 14.99
CA ALA A 241 6.69 16.15 14.34
C ALA A 241 7.05 17.17 13.24
N GLN A 242 8.14 17.90 13.39
CA GLN A 242 8.64 18.79 12.34
C GLN A 242 9.11 18.00 11.11
N LEU A 243 9.90 16.94 11.30
CA LEU A 243 10.27 16.01 10.21
C LEU A 243 9.04 15.37 9.56
N ALA A 244 8.07 14.95 10.39
CA ALA A 244 6.81 14.38 9.94
C ALA A 244 6.00 15.37 9.07
N SER A 245 5.93 16.64 9.47
CA SER A 245 5.24 17.69 8.71
C SER A 245 5.92 17.99 7.37
N MET A 246 7.25 17.93 7.31
CA MET A 246 7.98 18.03 6.05
C MET A 246 7.65 16.87 5.12
N LEU A 247 7.64 15.64 5.62
CA LEU A 247 7.27 14.46 4.83
C LEU A 247 5.83 14.54 4.35
N LEU A 248 4.89 14.98 5.21
CA LEU A 248 3.50 15.24 4.81
C LEU A 248 3.40 16.30 3.71
N SER A 249 4.19 17.36 3.77
CA SER A 249 4.21 18.40 2.73
C SER A 249 4.64 17.83 1.37
N PHE A 250 5.64 16.95 1.32
CA PHE A 250 6.00 16.24 0.11
C PHE A 250 4.84 15.36 -0.40
N MET A 251 4.18 14.61 0.48
CA MET A 251 3.04 13.76 0.10
C MET A 251 1.89 14.58 -0.49
N ILE A 252 1.54 15.70 0.13
CA ILE A 252 0.48 16.61 -0.35
C ILE A 252 0.88 17.18 -1.72
N LEU A 253 2.13 17.58 -1.89
CA LEU A 253 2.65 18.08 -3.17
C LEU A 253 2.45 17.03 -4.27
N PHE A 254 2.85 15.77 -4.02
CA PHE A 254 2.70 14.70 -5.02
C PHE A 254 1.23 14.38 -5.31
N LEU A 255 0.36 14.33 -4.30
CA LEU A 255 -1.08 14.14 -4.49
C LEU A 255 -1.72 15.28 -5.29
N THR A 256 -1.30 16.51 -5.05
CA THR A 256 -1.82 17.67 -5.79
C THR A 256 -1.34 17.68 -7.23
N LEU A 257 -0.08 17.36 -7.48
CA LEU A 257 0.48 17.22 -8.83
C LEU A 257 -0.20 16.08 -9.60
N GLU A 258 -0.47 14.95 -8.95
CA GLU A 258 -1.22 13.83 -9.54
C GLU A 258 -2.64 14.26 -9.93
N LYS A 259 -3.38 14.87 -9.02
CA LYS A 259 -4.74 15.39 -9.29
C LYS A 259 -4.74 16.42 -10.42
N TRP A 260 -3.79 17.33 -10.42
CA TRP A 260 -3.66 18.34 -11.47
C TRP A 260 -3.35 17.70 -12.83
N SER A 261 -2.43 16.75 -12.89
CA SER A 261 -2.11 16.01 -14.11
C SER A 261 -3.32 15.27 -14.69
N ARG A 262 -4.19 14.72 -13.84
CA ARG A 262 -5.41 14.01 -14.25
C ARG A 262 -6.53 14.94 -14.69
N SER A 263 -6.66 16.10 -14.05
CA SER A 263 -7.76 17.04 -14.32
C SER A 263 -7.69 17.70 -15.68
N GLN A 264 -6.50 17.81 -16.28
CA GLN A 264 -6.27 18.52 -17.53
C GLN A 264 -6.84 17.81 -18.78
N LYS A 265 -7.23 16.54 -18.73
CA LYS A 265 -7.78 15.80 -19.87
C LYS A 265 -8.81 14.78 -19.43
N SER A 266 -10.09 15.14 -19.49
CA SER A 266 -11.17 14.15 -19.50
C SER A 266 -11.18 13.44 -20.86
N TYR A 267 -10.58 12.24 -20.91
CA TYR A 267 -10.73 11.39 -22.07
C TYR A 267 -12.12 10.76 -22.03
N TYR A 268 -12.97 11.15 -22.96
CA TYR A 268 -14.25 10.49 -23.19
C TYR A 268 -13.96 9.03 -23.60
N SER A 269 -14.28 8.10 -22.73
CA SER A 269 -14.44 6.71 -23.12
C SER A 269 -15.58 6.65 -24.14
N LEU A 270 -15.25 6.53 -25.41
CA LEU A 270 -16.23 6.26 -26.44
C LEU A 270 -16.90 4.93 -26.09
N LYS A 271 -18.17 5.00 -25.63
CA LYS A 271 -19.06 3.84 -25.49
C LYS A 271 -19.26 3.22 -26.88
N GLY A 272 -18.37 2.37 -27.30
CA GLY A 272 -18.46 1.64 -28.55
C GLY A 272 -17.98 0.21 -28.36
N ASN A 273 -18.42 -0.71 -29.24
CA ASN A 273 -18.01 -2.09 -29.24
C ASN A 273 -16.46 -2.20 -29.20
N HIS A 274 -15.91 -2.55 -28.04
CA HIS A 274 -14.47 -2.70 -27.85
C HIS A 274 -14.02 -3.97 -28.61
N ARG A 275 -13.53 -3.79 -29.82
CA ARG A 275 -12.83 -4.88 -30.50
C ARG A 275 -11.52 -5.15 -29.75
N GLN A 276 -11.36 -6.38 -29.26
CA GLN A 276 -10.13 -6.76 -28.56
C GLN A 276 -8.93 -6.60 -29.49
N MET A 277 -7.82 -6.10 -28.94
CA MET A 277 -6.61 -5.88 -29.70
C MET A 277 -5.99 -7.22 -30.13
N GLU A 278 -5.70 -7.36 -31.41
CA GLU A 278 -5.00 -8.53 -31.93
C GLU A 278 -3.55 -8.52 -31.42
N LEU A 279 -3.16 -9.61 -30.75
CA LEU A 279 -1.83 -9.75 -30.19
C LEU A 279 -0.82 -10.09 -31.28
N LYS A 280 0.25 -9.29 -31.39
CA LYS A 280 1.34 -9.57 -32.31
C LYS A 280 2.21 -10.70 -31.76
N GLU A 281 2.40 -11.77 -32.52
CA GLU A 281 3.21 -12.92 -32.11
C GLU A 281 4.70 -12.61 -32.18
N LEU A 282 5.43 -12.89 -31.08
CA LEU A 282 6.88 -12.82 -30.99
C LEU A 282 7.43 -14.23 -30.95
N LYS A 283 8.16 -14.64 -32.03
CA LYS A 283 8.78 -15.95 -32.16
C LYS A 283 10.31 -15.90 -31.98
N GLY A 284 10.91 -17.03 -31.67
CA GLY A 284 12.35 -17.17 -31.54
C GLY A 284 12.97 -16.26 -30.50
N LEU A 285 14.09 -15.63 -30.82
CA LEU A 285 14.84 -14.75 -29.91
C LEU A 285 13.99 -13.57 -29.37
N LYS A 286 13.05 -13.02 -30.15
CA LYS A 286 12.17 -11.94 -29.71
C LYS A 286 11.19 -12.42 -28.65
N GLY A 287 10.68 -13.64 -28.78
CA GLY A 287 9.84 -14.28 -27.77
C GLY A 287 10.60 -14.57 -26.48
N LEU A 288 11.85 -15.04 -26.59
CA LEU A 288 12.73 -15.29 -25.44
C LEU A 288 13.09 -13.97 -24.73
N ALA A 289 13.43 -12.92 -25.46
CA ALA A 289 13.70 -11.60 -24.88
C ALA A 289 12.47 -11.04 -24.13
N ALA A 290 11.26 -11.18 -24.70
CA ALA A 290 10.03 -10.78 -24.03
C ALA A 290 9.76 -11.59 -22.75
N PHE A 291 10.02 -12.91 -22.80
CA PHE A 291 9.96 -13.77 -21.61
C PHE A 291 10.93 -13.29 -20.53
N SER A 292 12.22 -13.09 -20.88
CA SER A 292 13.25 -12.66 -19.93
C SER A 292 12.95 -11.30 -19.30
N LEU A 293 12.48 -10.33 -20.08
CA LEU A 293 12.09 -9.00 -19.60
C LEU A 293 10.90 -9.03 -18.62
N CYS A 294 10.02 -10.03 -18.70
CA CYS A 294 8.96 -10.25 -17.73
C CYS A 294 9.41 -11.15 -16.57
N PHE A 295 10.31 -12.11 -16.82
CA PHE A 295 10.77 -13.05 -15.81
C PHE A 295 11.73 -12.41 -14.81
N ILE A 296 12.66 -11.56 -15.26
CA ILE A 296 13.64 -10.89 -14.39
C ILE A 296 12.97 -10.13 -13.24
N PRO A 297 12.02 -9.19 -13.48
CA PRO A 297 11.38 -8.49 -12.37
C PRO A 297 10.52 -9.41 -11.48
N LEU A 298 9.91 -10.46 -12.02
CA LEU A 298 9.20 -11.43 -11.21
C LEU A 298 10.17 -12.29 -10.37
N PHE A 299 11.30 -12.68 -10.95
CA PHE A 299 12.30 -13.48 -10.25
C PHE A 299 12.90 -12.70 -9.08
N PHE A 300 13.45 -11.53 -9.34
CA PHE A 300 14.05 -10.73 -8.29
C PHE A 300 13.03 -10.08 -7.35
N GLY A 301 11.86 -9.72 -7.80
CA GLY A 301 10.83 -9.13 -6.95
C GLY A 301 10.08 -10.13 -6.07
N PHE A 302 10.04 -11.42 -6.45
CA PHE A 302 9.26 -12.41 -5.71
C PHE A 302 9.92 -13.79 -5.60
N LEU A 303 10.22 -14.47 -6.71
CA LEU A 303 10.60 -15.87 -6.68
C LEU A 303 11.89 -16.11 -5.89
N PHE A 304 12.91 -15.32 -6.15
CA PHE A 304 14.21 -15.44 -5.48
C PHE A 304 14.12 -15.16 -3.98
N PRO A 305 13.64 -13.98 -3.52
CA PRO A 305 13.56 -13.72 -2.08
C PRO A 305 12.61 -14.67 -1.35
N PHE A 306 11.51 -15.08 -1.96
CA PHE A 306 10.58 -16.03 -1.34
C PHE A 306 11.17 -17.43 -1.23
N SER A 307 11.92 -17.89 -2.24
CA SER A 307 12.59 -19.20 -2.18
C SER A 307 13.67 -19.23 -1.09
N LEU A 308 14.41 -18.14 -0.90
CA LEU A 308 15.38 -18.02 0.19
C LEU A 308 14.71 -18.01 1.57
N LEU A 309 13.61 -17.25 1.73
CA LEU A 309 12.83 -17.27 2.97
C LEU A 309 12.32 -18.67 3.31
N LEU A 310 11.81 -19.40 2.33
CA LEU A 310 11.38 -20.79 2.51
C LEU A 310 12.56 -21.68 2.92
N PHE A 311 13.67 -21.58 2.22
CA PHE A 311 14.87 -22.37 2.52
C PHE A 311 15.38 -22.10 3.95
N TRP A 312 15.50 -20.85 4.36
CA TRP A 312 15.93 -20.50 5.71
C TRP A 312 14.90 -20.92 6.77
N SER A 313 13.61 -20.77 6.49
CA SER A 313 12.54 -21.21 7.38
C SER A 313 12.62 -22.72 7.66
N PHE A 314 12.81 -23.54 6.63
CA PHE A 314 12.99 -24.99 6.81
C PHE A 314 14.29 -25.35 7.53
N SER A 315 15.37 -24.63 7.24
CA SER A 315 16.69 -24.91 7.85
C SER A 315 16.73 -24.58 9.35
N HIS A 316 15.92 -23.61 9.80
CA HIS A 316 15.92 -23.16 11.20
C HIS A 316 14.64 -23.52 11.97
N ILE A 317 13.80 -24.41 11.44
CA ILE A 317 12.51 -24.77 12.03
C ILE A 317 12.66 -25.36 13.46
N GLY A 318 13.73 -26.05 13.73
CA GLY A 318 14.04 -26.61 15.05
C GLY A 318 14.50 -25.60 16.11
N GLN A 319 14.80 -24.37 15.72
CA GLN A 319 15.27 -23.30 16.62
C GLN A 319 14.14 -22.33 16.99
N ILE A 320 12.95 -22.51 16.39
CA ILE A 320 11.81 -21.64 16.60
C ILE A 320 11.16 -21.95 17.93
N GLU A 321 11.01 -20.94 18.78
CA GLU A 321 10.06 -21.00 19.89
C GLU A 321 8.61 -20.94 19.35
N PHE A 322 8.04 -22.11 19.06
CA PHE A 322 6.73 -22.25 18.42
C PHE A 322 5.61 -21.52 19.18
N SER A 323 5.70 -21.48 20.52
CA SER A 323 4.73 -20.72 21.34
C SER A 323 4.79 -19.22 21.07
N ARG A 324 5.99 -18.64 20.91
CA ARG A 324 6.15 -17.23 20.53
C ARG A 324 5.61 -16.95 19.14
N PHE A 325 5.94 -17.80 18.16
CA PHE A 325 5.42 -17.67 16.80
C PHE A 325 3.89 -17.68 16.78
N LEU A 326 3.24 -18.58 17.50
CA LEU A 326 1.78 -18.64 17.59
C LEU A 326 1.18 -17.41 18.27
N ASN A 327 1.83 -16.87 19.30
CA ASN A 327 1.39 -15.64 19.96
C ASN A 327 1.48 -14.45 19.00
N ASP A 328 2.61 -14.26 18.32
CA ASP A 328 2.83 -13.17 17.35
C ASP A 328 1.82 -13.28 16.18
N LEU A 329 1.56 -14.51 15.70
CA LEU A 329 0.55 -14.79 14.68
C LEU A 329 -0.86 -14.46 15.20
N GLY A 330 -1.19 -14.86 16.42
CA GLY A 330 -2.47 -14.57 17.07
C GLY A 330 -2.72 -13.08 17.23
N HIS A 331 -1.72 -12.32 17.71
CA HIS A 331 -1.78 -10.86 17.80
C HIS A 331 -1.97 -10.20 16.42
N THR A 332 -1.24 -10.69 15.42
CA THR A 332 -1.35 -10.16 14.05
C THR A 332 -2.74 -10.38 13.47
N ILE A 333 -3.28 -11.61 13.59
CA ILE A 333 -4.63 -11.95 13.11
C ILE A 333 -5.69 -11.16 13.86
N PHE A 334 -5.56 -11.04 15.19
CA PHE A 334 -6.48 -10.25 16.01
C PHE A 334 -6.54 -8.77 15.56
N LEU A 335 -5.37 -8.13 15.38
CA LEU A 335 -5.29 -6.75 14.89
C LEU A 335 -5.90 -6.62 13.50
N ALA A 336 -5.55 -7.54 12.58
CA ALA A 336 -6.00 -7.48 11.20
C ALA A 336 -7.52 -7.68 11.05
N LEU A 337 -8.10 -8.63 11.80
CA LEU A 337 -9.55 -8.86 11.82
C LEU A 337 -10.30 -7.71 12.49
N SER A 338 -9.79 -7.21 13.62
CA SER A 338 -10.39 -6.09 14.33
C SER A 338 -10.36 -4.81 13.49
N ALA A 339 -9.22 -4.50 12.88
CA ALA A 339 -9.09 -3.37 11.95
C ALA A 339 -10.02 -3.52 10.73
N GLY A 340 -10.06 -4.73 10.14
CA GLY A 340 -10.95 -5.05 9.03
C GLY A 340 -12.42 -4.85 9.39
N GLY A 341 -12.85 -5.32 10.56
CA GLY A 341 -14.20 -5.14 11.08
C GLY A 341 -14.56 -3.68 11.35
N LEU A 342 -13.65 -2.93 11.98
CA LEU A 342 -13.83 -1.50 12.22
C LEU A 342 -13.88 -0.70 10.91
N CYS A 343 -12.94 -0.92 10.00
CA CYS A 343 -12.94 -0.27 8.69
C CYS A 343 -14.24 -0.55 7.92
N LEU A 344 -14.72 -1.79 7.95
CA LEU A 344 -15.96 -2.19 7.29
C LEU A 344 -17.16 -1.48 7.89
N LEU A 345 -17.27 -1.43 9.22
CA LEU A 345 -18.33 -0.74 9.94
C LEU A 345 -18.39 0.76 9.58
N PHE A 346 -17.27 1.45 9.72
CA PHE A 346 -17.18 2.88 9.42
C PHE A 346 -17.38 3.16 7.93
N SER A 347 -16.87 2.32 7.04
CA SER A 347 -17.08 2.48 5.60
C SER A 347 -18.53 2.31 5.18
N LEU A 348 -19.25 1.37 5.77
CA LEU A 348 -20.70 1.26 5.58
C LEU A 348 -21.40 2.52 6.07
N LEU A 349 -21.08 3.00 7.27
CA LEU A 349 -21.68 4.19 7.84
C LEU A 349 -21.45 5.42 6.95
N PHE A 350 -20.22 5.65 6.50
CA PHE A 350 -19.88 6.77 5.59
C PHE A 350 -20.64 6.69 4.28
N ASN A 351 -20.66 5.52 3.62
CA ASN A 351 -21.36 5.33 2.35
C ASN A 351 -22.88 5.53 2.50
N TYR A 352 -23.49 5.05 3.60
CA TYR A 352 -24.92 5.28 3.89
C TYR A 352 -25.23 6.76 4.12
N ILE A 353 -24.43 7.45 4.93
CA ILE A 353 -24.62 8.88 5.19
C ILE A 353 -24.47 9.67 3.89
N GLN A 354 -23.38 9.42 3.13
CA GLN A 354 -23.14 10.09 1.85
C GLN A 354 -24.28 9.86 0.86
N ARG A 355 -24.77 8.62 0.73
CA ARG A 355 -25.92 8.29 -0.13
C ARG A 355 -27.17 9.05 0.27
N SER A 356 -27.41 9.23 1.56
CA SER A 356 -28.58 9.93 2.08
C SER A 356 -28.51 11.45 1.95
N LEU A 357 -27.32 12.04 1.96
CA LEU A 357 -27.08 13.49 1.84
C LEU A 357 -26.97 13.94 0.38
N GLY A 358 -26.66 13.01 -0.53
CA GLY A 358 -26.35 13.29 -1.91
C GLY A 358 -24.92 13.86 -2.12
N LYS A 359 -24.54 14.00 -3.38
CA LYS A 359 -23.23 14.54 -3.77
C LYS A 359 -23.26 16.06 -3.70
N THR A 360 -22.73 16.62 -2.61
CA THR A 360 -22.47 18.06 -2.47
C THR A 360 -20.98 18.27 -2.25
N ARG A 361 -20.44 19.44 -2.64
CA ARG A 361 -19.01 19.76 -2.45
C ARG A 361 -18.56 19.59 -0.99
N LEU A 362 -19.43 19.94 -0.04
CA LEU A 362 -19.14 19.80 1.39
C LEU A 362 -19.01 18.32 1.81
N VAL A 363 -19.94 17.47 1.39
CA VAL A 363 -19.91 16.02 1.69
C VAL A 363 -18.72 15.35 1.01
N GLU A 364 -18.41 15.71 -0.24
CA GLU A 364 -17.23 15.20 -0.96
C GLU A 364 -15.92 15.65 -0.28
N GLY A 365 -15.87 16.89 0.20
CA GLY A 365 -14.73 17.40 0.98
C GLY A 365 -14.52 16.61 2.27
N MET A 366 -15.58 16.40 3.07
CA MET A 366 -15.51 15.63 4.32
C MET A 366 -14.99 14.20 4.08
N VAL A 367 -15.51 13.52 3.05
CA VAL A 367 -15.07 12.17 2.69
C VAL A 367 -13.62 12.18 2.22
N SER A 368 -13.23 13.17 1.42
CA SER A 368 -11.83 13.31 0.98
C SER A 368 -10.87 13.46 2.14
N PHE A 369 -11.23 14.24 3.16
CA PHE A 369 -10.43 14.35 4.39
C PHE A 369 -10.34 13.02 5.15
N ALA A 370 -11.46 12.30 5.30
CA ALA A 370 -11.46 11.01 5.97
C ALA A 370 -10.61 9.95 5.26
N THR A 371 -10.47 10.05 3.93
CA THR A 371 -9.68 9.10 3.12
C THR A 371 -8.20 9.47 2.98
N LEU A 372 -7.75 10.58 3.54
CA LEU A 372 -6.33 10.98 3.50
C LEU A 372 -5.39 10.04 4.28
N GLY A 373 -5.93 9.27 5.24
CA GLY A 373 -5.14 8.43 6.14
C GLY A 373 -4.17 7.47 5.46
N TYR A 374 -4.53 6.93 4.30
CA TYR A 374 -3.64 6.03 3.54
C TYR A 374 -2.38 6.74 2.99
N ALA A 375 -2.49 8.02 2.69
CA ALA A 375 -1.38 8.82 2.22
C ALA A 375 -0.40 9.24 3.33
N ILE A 376 -0.79 9.05 4.60
CA ILE A 376 0.05 9.41 5.75
C ILE A 376 1.06 8.27 5.99
N PRO A 377 2.38 8.55 5.95
CA PRO A 377 3.40 7.55 6.29
C PRO A 377 3.21 6.98 7.70
N GLY A 378 3.53 5.68 7.89
CA GLY A 378 3.33 4.99 9.17
C GLY A 378 3.92 5.71 10.39
N PRO A 379 5.17 6.18 10.36
CA PRO A 379 5.74 6.94 11.48
C PRO A 379 5.00 8.25 11.78
N VAL A 380 4.56 8.96 10.74
CA VAL A 380 3.78 10.20 10.88
C VAL A 380 2.40 9.92 11.50
N LEU A 381 1.77 8.83 11.04
CA LEU A 381 0.49 8.38 11.56
C LEU A 381 0.59 8.01 13.04
N ALA A 382 1.65 7.31 13.44
CA ALA A 382 1.89 6.93 14.83
C ALA A 382 1.99 8.16 15.74
N LEU A 383 2.80 9.16 15.36
CA LEU A 383 2.89 10.43 16.07
C LEU A 383 1.53 11.12 16.17
N GLY A 384 0.85 11.23 15.03
CA GLY A 384 -0.42 11.92 14.91
C GLY A 384 -1.56 11.29 15.71
N VAL A 385 -1.48 9.97 15.98
CA VAL A 385 -2.44 9.23 16.81
C VAL A 385 -2.06 9.30 18.29
N LEU A 386 -0.78 9.10 18.61
CA LEU A 386 -0.33 9.02 20.00
C LEU A 386 -0.63 10.30 20.79
N ILE A 387 -0.35 11.46 20.21
CA ILE A 387 -0.44 12.74 20.89
C ILE A 387 -1.89 13.07 21.33
N PRO A 388 -2.91 12.99 20.45
CA PRO A 388 -4.28 13.19 20.86
C PRO A 388 -4.77 12.16 21.88
N LEU A 389 -4.35 10.89 21.72
CA LEU A 389 -4.72 9.84 22.67
C LEU A 389 -4.11 10.10 24.05
N ALA A 390 -2.84 10.48 24.14
CA ALA A 390 -2.19 10.79 25.40
C ALA A 390 -2.86 11.99 26.10
N LYS A 391 -3.25 13.04 25.33
CA LYS A 391 -4.02 14.16 25.89
C LYS A 391 -5.40 13.72 26.38
N PHE A 392 -6.05 12.80 25.65
CA PHE A 392 -7.35 12.26 26.04
C PHE A 392 -7.24 11.38 27.29
N ASP A 393 -6.21 10.53 27.39
CA ASP A 393 -5.92 9.74 28.58
C ASP A 393 -5.68 10.64 29.81
N ASN A 394 -4.84 11.66 29.67
CA ASN A 394 -4.60 12.63 30.76
C ASN A 394 -5.87 13.37 31.18
N PHE A 395 -6.76 13.68 30.25
CA PHE A 395 -8.05 14.28 30.54
C PHE A 395 -8.95 13.34 31.37
N ILE A 396 -9.04 12.06 30.95
CA ILE A 396 -9.79 11.04 31.70
C ILE A 396 -9.18 10.84 33.09
N ASP A 397 -7.86 10.73 33.17
CA ASP A 397 -7.13 10.55 34.42
C ASP A 397 -7.39 11.70 35.40
N SER A 398 -7.39 12.94 34.91
CA SER A 398 -7.71 14.14 35.74
C SER A 398 -9.15 14.12 36.27
N ILE A 399 -10.11 13.65 35.47
CA ILE A 399 -11.51 13.48 35.92
C ILE A 399 -11.60 12.36 36.95
N ALA A 400 -10.96 11.23 36.72
CA ALA A 400 -10.97 10.10 37.63
C ALA A 400 -10.33 10.45 38.98
N LEU A 401 -9.21 11.17 38.98
CA LEU A 401 -8.57 11.70 40.17
C LEU A 401 -9.51 12.64 40.94
N SER A 402 -10.23 13.52 40.23
CA SER A 402 -11.15 14.48 40.89
C SER A 402 -12.40 13.82 41.46
N LEU A 403 -12.92 12.75 40.84
CA LEU A 403 -14.16 12.10 41.24
C LEU A 403 -13.94 10.90 42.19
N PHE A 404 -12.88 10.14 42.01
CA PHE A 404 -12.65 8.88 42.72
C PHE A 404 -11.38 8.88 43.58
N GLY A 405 -10.54 9.94 43.52
CA GLY A 405 -9.28 10.01 44.25
C GLY A 405 -8.16 9.13 43.72
N ASN A 406 -8.42 8.34 42.69
CA ASN A 406 -7.45 7.44 42.04
C ASN A 406 -7.40 7.73 40.52
N GLY A 407 -6.19 7.84 39.98
CA GLY A 407 -5.99 8.00 38.57
C GLY A 407 -6.21 6.69 37.78
N THR A 408 -6.60 6.82 36.52
CA THR A 408 -6.77 5.68 35.60
C THR A 408 -5.48 5.29 34.88
N GLY A 409 -4.50 6.21 34.85
CA GLY A 409 -3.30 6.08 34.01
C GLY A 409 -3.60 6.13 32.51
N LEU A 410 -2.67 5.61 31.70
CA LEU A 410 -2.79 5.59 30.23
C LEU A 410 -3.64 4.38 29.77
N ILE A 411 -4.90 4.63 29.39
CA ILE A 411 -5.84 3.58 28.96
C ILE A 411 -5.69 3.26 27.47
N PHE A 412 -5.61 4.31 26.63
CA PHE A 412 -5.63 4.19 25.18
C PHE A 412 -4.24 4.27 24.54
N SER A 413 -3.42 5.24 24.93
CA SER A 413 -2.12 5.51 24.32
C SER A 413 -1.07 4.41 24.56
N GLY A 414 -1.20 3.63 25.64
CA GLY A 414 -0.33 2.49 25.95
C GLY A 414 -0.95 1.13 25.62
N SER A 415 -1.99 1.07 24.82
CA SER A 415 -2.74 -0.16 24.55
C SER A 415 -2.90 -0.46 23.06
N VAL A 416 -3.46 -1.64 22.77
CA VAL A 416 -3.82 -2.08 21.41
C VAL A 416 -4.80 -1.11 20.73
N ALA A 417 -5.55 -0.31 21.49
CA ALA A 417 -6.48 0.67 20.95
C ALA A 417 -5.79 1.73 20.08
N ALA A 418 -4.57 2.14 20.44
CA ALA A 418 -3.78 3.08 19.64
C ALA A 418 -3.45 2.50 18.26
N ILE A 419 -3.05 1.22 18.21
CA ILE A 419 -2.76 0.52 16.94
C ILE A 419 -4.03 0.40 16.11
N LEU A 420 -5.15 0.00 16.72
CA LEU A 420 -6.42 -0.17 16.02
C LEU A 420 -6.95 1.15 15.47
N LEU A 421 -6.77 2.27 16.18
CA LEU A 421 -7.12 3.59 15.68
C LEU A 421 -6.23 4.00 14.49
N ALA A 422 -4.93 3.74 14.57
CA ALA A 422 -4.00 3.99 13.47
C ALA A 422 -4.37 3.14 12.22
N TYR A 423 -4.65 1.86 12.42
CA TYR A 423 -5.07 0.97 11.33
C TYR A 423 -6.42 1.38 10.72
N LEU A 424 -7.38 1.76 11.57
CA LEU A 424 -8.66 2.27 11.12
C LEU A 424 -8.48 3.49 10.21
N ILE A 425 -7.67 4.46 10.61
CA ILE A 425 -7.44 5.69 9.84
C ILE A 425 -6.69 5.37 8.54
N ARG A 426 -5.62 4.55 8.61
CA ARG A 426 -4.77 4.22 7.46
C ARG A 426 -5.52 3.41 6.40
N PHE A 427 -6.21 2.34 6.81
CA PHE A 427 -6.81 1.38 5.89
C PHE A 427 -8.27 1.66 5.54
N PHE A 428 -8.87 2.70 6.14
CA PHE A 428 -10.25 3.09 5.88
C PHE A 428 -10.54 3.27 4.39
N VAL A 429 -9.64 3.91 3.63
CA VAL A 429 -9.85 4.20 2.20
C VAL A 429 -10.02 2.93 1.37
N LEU A 430 -9.33 1.84 1.70
CA LEU A 430 -9.41 0.56 0.99
C LEU A 430 -10.82 -0.05 1.16
N SER A 431 -11.31 -0.02 2.40
CA SER A 431 -12.64 -0.47 2.74
C SER A 431 -13.71 0.43 2.12
N TYR A 432 -13.59 1.74 2.27
CA TYR A 432 -14.53 2.73 1.76
C TYR A 432 -14.67 2.63 0.23
N GLY A 433 -13.58 2.56 -0.51
CA GLY A 433 -13.59 2.45 -1.97
C GLY A 433 -14.22 1.15 -2.47
N SER A 434 -13.93 0.02 -1.81
CA SER A 434 -14.53 -1.28 -2.14
C SER A 434 -16.04 -1.27 -1.94
N ILE A 435 -16.52 -0.73 -0.83
CA ILE A 435 -17.95 -0.64 -0.51
C ILE A 435 -18.65 0.38 -1.41
N GLN A 436 -18.03 1.53 -1.68
CA GLN A 436 -18.55 2.55 -2.59
C GLN A 436 -18.79 1.97 -3.99
N THR A 437 -17.82 1.18 -4.50
CA THR A 437 -17.98 0.49 -5.80
C THR A 437 -19.15 -0.50 -5.78
N GLY A 438 -19.37 -1.17 -4.66
CA GLY A 438 -20.56 -2.03 -4.46
C GLY A 438 -21.87 -1.24 -4.51
N PHE A 439 -21.92 -0.09 -3.84
CA PHE A 439 -23.11 0.78 -3.83
C PHE A 439 -23.47 1.36 -5.21
N LEU A 440 -22.51 1.53 -6.12
CA LEU A 440 -22.78 1.97 -7.49
C LEU A 440 -23.69 1.00 -8.26
N ARG A 441 -23.76 -0.27 -7.86
CA ARG A 441 -24.65 -1.30 -8.45
C ARG A 441 -26.08 -1.23 -7.91
N ILE A 442 -26.31 -0.54 -6.79
CA ILE A 442 -27.61 -0.40 -6.15
C ILE A 442 -28.22 0.94 -6.60
N THR A 443 -29.15 0.86 -7.53
CA THR A 443 -29.78 2.08 -8.07
C THR A 443 -30.73 2.72 -7.05
N PRO A 444 -30.94 4.06 -7.08
CA PRO A 444 -31.95 4.72 -6.24
C PRO A 444 -33.35 4.14 -6.40
N LYS A 445 -33.69 3.69 -7.61
CA LYS A 445 -34.99 3.07 -7.90
C LYS A 445 -35.27 1.79 -7.11
N MET A 446 -34.22 1.02 -6.78
CA MET A 446 -34.36 -0.17 -5.92
C MET A 446 -34.75 0.22 -4.49
N ASP A 447 -34.16 1.31 -3.95
CA ASP A 447 -34.52 1.84 -2.64
C ASP A 447 -35.96 2.38 -2.62
N GLU A 448 -36.36 3.09 -3.67
CA GLU A 448 -37.72 3.64 -3.83
C GLU A 448 -38.77 2.54 -3.91
N ALA A 449 -38.52 1.49 -4.70
CA ALA A 449 -39.41 0.35 -4.80
C ALA A 449 -39.54 -0.38 -3.43
N ALA A 450 -38.45 -0.56 -2.71
CA ALA A 450 -38.51 -1.18 -1.40
C ALA A 450 -39.29 -0.34 -0.37
N ILE A 451 -39.16 0.98 -0.41
CA ILE A 451 -39.96 1.89 0.44
C ILE A 451 -41.44 1.81 0.10
N GLN A 452 -41.80 1.74 -1.18
CA GLN A 452 -43.18 1.58 -1.62
C GLN A 452 -43.81 0.26 -1.14
N LEU A 453 -42.97 -0.80 -1.02
CA LEU A 453 -43.36 -2.10 -0.46
C LEU A 453 -43.35 -2.13 1.08
N GLY A 454 -43.16 -0.99 1.74
CA GLY A 454 -43.20 -0.87 3.21
C GLY A 454 -41.90 -1.29 3.91
N ALA A 455 -40.79 -1.53 3.18
CA ALA A 455 -39.54 -1.93 3.78
C ALA A 455 -38.91 -0.81 4.62
N GLY A 456 -38.67 -1.10 5.90
CA GLY A 456 -37.92 -0.23 6.81
C GLY A 456 -36.45 -0.12 6.44
N VAL A 457 -35.69 0.71 7.18
CA VAL A 457 -34.25 0.88 6.93
C VAL A 457 -33.49 -0.44 7.14
N LEU A 458 -33.79 -1.17 8.21
CA LEU A 458 -33.14 -2.45 8.54
C LEU A 458 -33.44 -3.52 7.49
N ASP A 459 -34.69 -3.60 7.00
CA ASP A 459 -35.06 -4.54 5.93
C ASP A 459 -34.29 -4.27 4.64
N ARG A 460 -34.14 -2.99 4.26
CA ARG A 460 -33.37 -2.63 3.08
C ARG A 460 -31.90 -2.99 3.24
N VAL A 461 -31.32 -2.73 4.41
CA VAL A 461 -29.92 -3.07 4.70
C VAL A 461 -29.72 -4.59 4.65
N SER A 462 -30.57 -5.37 5.33
CA SER A 462 -30.37 -6.82 5.46
C SER A 462 -30.78 -7.60 4.21
N LYS A 463 -31.94 -7.27 3.62
CA LYS A 463 -32.54 -8.05 2.53
C LYS A 463 -32.14 -7.60 1.12
N ILE A 464 -31.72 -6.32 0.95
CA ILE A 464 -31.35 -5.77 -0.37
C ILE A 464 -29.88 -5.43 -0.43
N HIS A 465 -29.40 -4.53 0.43
CA HIS A 465 -28.03 -4.04 0.35
C HIS A 465 -27.02 -5.12 0.74
N GLY A 466 -27.24 -5.86 1.84
CA GLY A 466 -26.34 -6.90 2.32
C GLY A 466 -26.02 -7.96 1.27
N PRO A 467 -27.02 -8.63 0.67
CA PRO A 467 -26.80 -9.62 -0.38
C PRO A 467 -26.09 -9.06 -1.62
N LEU A 468 -26.40 -7.83 -2.04
CA LEU A 468 -25.76 -7.18 -3.19
C LEU A 468 -24.34 -6.71 -2.89
N LEU A 469 -24.05 -6.31 -1.66
CA LEU A 469 -22.75 -5.85 -1.20
C LEU A 469 -21.82 -6.97 -0.76
N LYS A 470 -22.27 -8.21 -0.59
CA LYS A 470 -21.49 -9.30 0.02
C LYS A 470 -20.08 -9.47 -0.58
N ARG A 471 -19.94 -9.34 -1.91
CA ARG A 471 -18.62 -9.40 -2.57
C ARG A 471 -17.74 -8.20 -2.22
N SER A 472 -18.31 -6.99 -2.18
CA SER A 472 -17.58 -5.77 -1.81
C SER A 472 -17.20 -5.77 -0.33
N LEU A 473 -18.05 -6.33 0.55
CA LEU A 473 -17.76 -6.52 1.97
C LEU A 473 -16.60 -7.49 2.16
N ALA A 474 -16.62 -8.64 1.48
CA ALA A 474 -15.53 -9.60 1.52
C ALA A 474 -14.22 -9.02 0.97
N THR A 475 -14.28 -8.32 -0.17
CA THR A 475 -13.10 -7.64 -0.74
C THR A 475 -12.54 -6.60 0.23
N SER A 476 -13.39 -5.79 0.85
CA SER A 476 -13.01 -4.79 1.85
C SER A 476 -12.26 -5.43 3.02
N LEU A 477 -12.84 -6.49 3.60
CA LEU A 477 -12.24 -7.20 4.74
C LEU A 477 -10.88 -7.79 4.37
N ILE A 478 -10.79 -8.47 3.21
CA ILE A 478 -9.55 -9.09 2.75
C ILE A 478 -8.45 -8.06 2.52
N LEU A 479 -8.75 -6.93 1.87
CA LEU A 479 -7.76 -5.90 1.59
C LEU A 479 -7.21 -5.30 2.88
N VAL A 480 -8.09 -4.93 3.83
CA VAL A 480 -7.66 -4.37 5.12
C VAL A 480 -6.88 -5.42 5.92
N PHE A 481 -7.36 -6.66 5.97
CA PHE A 481 -6.70 -7.76 6.67
C PHE A 481 -5.25 -7.93 6.21
N VAL A 482 -5.02 -7.99 4.91
CA VAL A 482 -3.68 -8.24 4.35
C VAL A 482 -2.75 -7.06 4.56
N ASP A 483 -3.23 -5.82 4.34
CA ASP A 483 -2.39 -4.66 4.55
C ASP A 483 -2.08 -4.44 6.04
N SER A 484 -2.99 -4.81 6.94
CA SER A 484 -2.74 -4.80 8.38
C SER A 484 -1.69 -5.83 8.82
N MET A 485 -1.68 -7.03 8.21
CA MET A 485 -0.72 -8.08 8.58
C MET A 485 0.74 -7.74 8.27
N LYS A 486 0.98 -6.91 7.28
CA LYS A 486 2.33 -6.47 6.86
C LYS A 486 2.72 -5.09 7.39
N GLU A 487 1.85 -4.45 8.19
CA GLU A 487 2.11 -3.12 8.71
C GLU A 487 3.18 -3.18 9.81
N LEU A 488 4.28 -2.45 9.60
CA LEU A 488 5.41 -2.42 10.52
C LEU A 488 5.54 -1.07 11.25
N PRO A 489 5.71 0.10 10.57
CA PRO A 489 6.16 1.31 11.24
C PRO A 489 5.18 1.85 12.29
N ALA A 490 3.88 1.92 12.01
CA ALA A 490 2.93 2.40 13.00
C ALA A 490 2.77 1.40 14.17
N THR A 491 2.81 0.10 13.88
CA THR A 491 2.74 -0.94 14.90
C THR A 491 3.94 -0.89 15.83
N LEU A 492 5.15 -0.79 15.26
CA LEU A 492 6.40 -0.74 16.03
C LEU A 492 6.42 0.44 17.02
N MET A 493 5.87 1.58 16.61
CA MET A 493 5.87 2.83 17.39
C MET A 493 4.72 2.94 18.40
N LEU A 494 3.60 2.23 18.18
CA LEU A 494 2.39 2.33 19.02
C LEU A 494 2.13 1.10 19.88
N ARG A 495 2.83 -0.01 19.66
CA ARG A 495 2.56 -1.26 20.36
C ARG A 495 2.81 -1.15 21.87
N PRO A 496 1.99 -1.81 22.68
CA PRO A 496 2.26 -2.01 24.09
C PRO A 496 3.54 -2.83 24.31
N PHE A 497 4.10 -2.71 25.49
CA PHE A 497 5.23 -3.54 25.89
C PHE A 497 4.88 -5.04 25.79
N ASN A 498 5.79 -5.84 25.29
CA ASN A 498 5.61 -7.31 25.05
C ASN A 498 4.48 -7.69 24.07
N TYR A 499 3.95 -6.75 23.27
CA TYR A 499 2.96 -7.05 22.26
C TYR A 499 3.62 -7.05 20.86
N ASN A 500 4.01 -8.22 20.39
CA ASN A 500 4.61 -8.38 19.08
C ASN A 500 3.62 -8.89 18.04
N THR A 501 3.81 -8.42 16.80
CA THR A 501 3.17 -8.96 15.59
C THR A 501 4.23 -9.69 14.76
N LEU A 502 3.80 -10.42 13.73
CA LEU A 502 4.75 -11.05 12.79
C LEU A 502 5.75 -10.02 12.22
N ALA A 503 5.26 -8.84 11.83
CA ALA A 503 6.09 -7.78 11.25
C ALA A 503 7.09 -7.19 12.26
N THR A 504 6.64 -6.89 13.49
CA THR A 504 7.51 -6.32 14.52
C THR A 504 8.52 -7.33 15.06
N ARG A 505 8.14 -8.61 15.18
CA ARG A 505 9.07 -9.67 15.57
C ARG A 505 10.15 -9.91 14.52
N LEU A 506 9.76 -9.97 13.24
CA LEU A 506 10.73 -10.07 12.14
C LEU A 506 11.71 -8.89 12.19
N TYR A 507 11.20 -7.68 12.41
CA TYR A 507 12.02 -6.48 12.52
C TYR A 507 13.00 -6.58 13.69
N GLU A 508 12.56 -7.01 14.90
CA GLU A 508 13.43 -7.20 16.06
C GLU A 508 14.53 -8.21 15.79
N LEU A 509 14.17 -9.42 15.35
CA LEU A 509 15.15 -10.47 15.05
C LEU A 509 16.14 -10.04 13.96
N SER A 510 15.66 -9.31 12.97
CA SER A 510 16.52 -8.78 11.91
C SER A 510 17.47 -7.69 12.42
N SER A 511 17.03 -6.84 13.34
CA SER A 511 17.85 -5.81 13.97
C SER A 511 18.92 -6.41 14.92
N ASP A 512 18.65 -7.59 15.47
CA ASP A 512 19.56 -8.36 16.30
C ASP A 512 20.50 -9.27 15.46
N GLU A 513 20.60 -9.06 14.15
CA GLU A 513 21.39 -9.86 13.19
C GLU A 513 20.96 -11.33 13.06
N ARG A 514 19.78 -11.70 13.58
CA ARG A 514 19.19 -13.05 13.55
C ARG A 514 18.25 -13.23 12.37
N LEU A 515 18.67 -12.78 11.19
CA LEU A 515 17.85 -12.70 9.96
C LEU A 515 17.31 -14.07 9.51
N MET A 516 18.14 -15.12 9.59
CA MET A 516 17.70 -16.46 9.16
C MET A 516 16.63 -17.04 10.10
N GLU A 517 16.72 -16.73 11.38
CA GLU A 517 15.74 -17.15 12.37
C GLU A 517 14.40 -16.41 12.20
N SER A 518 14.40 -15.20 11.64
CA SER A 518 13.20 -14.42 11.36
C SER A 518 12.40 -14.93 10.15
N ALA A 519 12.99 -15.80 9.32
CA ALA A 519 12.40 -16.25 8.06
C ALA A 519 10.99 -16.87 8.19
N PRO A 520 10.64 -17.67 9.23
CA PRO A 520 9.29 -18.21 9.40
C PRO A 520 8.21 -17.12 9.54
N TRP A 521 8.51 -16.03 10.25
CA TRP A 521 7.61 -14.86 10.35
C TRP A 521 7.46 -14.18 8.98
N GLY A 522 8.56 -14.07 8.24
CA GLY A 522 8.53 -13.57 6.86
C GLY A 522 7.68 -14.42 5.93
N VAL A 523 7.81 -15.74 5.97
CA VAL A 523 6.97 -16.67 5.19
C VAL A 523 5.50 -16.50 5.55
N ALA A 524 5.15 -16.42 6.84
CA ALA A 524 3.77 -16.23 7.28
C ALA A 524 3.17 -14.91 6.75
N ILE A 525 3.93 -13.81 6.78
CA ILE A 525 3.51 -12.52 6.21
C ILE A 525 3.27 -12.64 4.70
N VAL A 526 4.19 -13.27 3.97
CA VAL A 526 4.06 -13.43 2.52
C VAL A 526 2.86 -14.29 2.16
N LEU A 527 2.65 -15.42 2.84
CA LEU A 527 1.49 -16.27 2.61
C LEU A 527 0.18 -15.51 2.85
N SER A 528 0.12 -14.66 3.87
CA SER A 528 -1.05 -13.79 4.08
C SER A 528 -1.26 -12.80 2.94
N GLY A 529 -0.18 -12.22 2.40
CA GLY A 529 -0.22 -11.31 1.26
C GLY A 529 -0.66 -11.97 -0.05
N LEU A 530 -0.47 -13.28 -0.20
CA LEU A 530 -0.95 -14.04 -1.35
C LEU A 530 -2.46 -14.33 -1.32
N LEU A 531 -3.10 -14.32 -0.14
CA LEU A 531 -4.53 -14.60 -0.01
C LEU A 531 -5.43 -13.76 -0.94
N PRO A 532 -5.30 -12.42 -1.02
CA PRO A 532 -6.12 -11.64 -1.95
C PRO A 532 -5.87 -11.99 -3.41
N LEU A 533 -4.63 -12.30 -3.76
CA LEU A 533 -4.27 -12.65 -5.14
C LEU A 533 -4.91 -13.97 -5.56
N ILE A 534 -5.03 -14.91 -4.63
CA ILE A 534 -5.69 -16.21 -4.87
C ILE A 534 -7.21 -16.02 -4.91
N ILE A 535 -7.79 -15.29 -3.95
CA ILE A 535 -9.25 -15.14 -3.80
C ILE A 535 -9.82 -14.19 -4.85
N LEU A 536 -9.15 -13.06 -5.12
CA LEU A 536 -9.58 -12.04 -6.07
C LEU A 536 -9.06 -12.29 -7.49
N GLY A 537 -8.03 -13.11 -7.65
CA GLY A 537 -7.38 -13.44 -8.92
C GLY A 537 -8.15 -14.46 -9.78
N HIS A 538 -9.29 -14.97 -9.33
CA HIS A 538 -10.22 -15.66 -10.22
C HIS A 538 -10.77 -14.64 -11.23
N PRO A 539 -10.68 -14.93 -12.52
CA PRO A 539 -10.88 -13.93 -13.55
C PRO A 539 -12.27 -13.29 -13.45
N PHE A 540 -12.30 -11.96 -13.35
CA PHE A 540 -13.50 -11.15 -13.59
C PHE A 540 -14.00 -11.29 -15.06
N GLY A 541 -13.76 -12.42 -15.70
CA GLY A 541 -14.03 -12.69 -17.12
C GLY A 541 -14.65 -14.05 -17.45
N GLY A 542 -15.10 -14.82 -16.46
CA GLY A 542 -15.55 -16.20 -16.69
C GLY A 542 -17.06 -16.42 -16.71
N LYS A 543 -17.86 -15.69 -17.52
CA LYS A 543 -19.24 -16.12 -17.86
C LYS A 543 -19.73 -15.58 -19.21
N ARG A 544 -18.85 -15.34 -20.16
CA ARG A 544 -19.25 -14.95 -21.52
C ARG A 544 -18.95 -15.99 -22.60
N ASN A 545 -18.30 -17.11 -22.26
CA ASN A 545 -18.04 -18.18 -23.23
C ASN A 545 -19.17 -19.23 -23.31
N ASN A 546 -20.02 -19.36 -22.30
CA ASN A 546 -21.10 -20.37 -22.37
C ASN A 546 -22.31 -19.93 -23.23
N LEU A 547 -22.44 -18.63 -23.54
CA LEU A 547 -23.50 -18.16 -24.45
C LEU A 547 -23.14 -18.29 -25.93
N LYS A 548 -21.88 -18.58 -26.28
CA LYS A 548 -21.44 -18.82 -27.67
C LYS A 548 -21.40 -20.29 -28.04
N GLU A 549 -21.48 -21.18 -27.08
CA GLU A 549 -21.63 -22.62 -27.34
C GLU A 549 -23.10 -22.99 -27.52
N GLU A 550 -24.03 -22.35 -26.79
CA GLU A 550 -25.47 -22.56 -26.98
C GLU A 550 -26.02 -21.97 -28.28
N GLU A 551 -25.40 -20.90 -28.84
CA GLU A 551 -25.76 -20.36 -30.18
C GLU A 551 -25.15 -21.14 -31.33
N LYS A 552 -24.29 -22.15 -31.09
CA LYS A 552 -23.75 -23.05 -32.12
C LYS A 552 -24.44 -24.40 -32.14
N GLU A 553 -25.27 -24.70 -31.14
CA GLU A 553 -26.06 -25.95 -31.06
C GLU A 553 -27.57 -25.72 -31.35
N SER A 554 -28.00 -24.49 -31.58
CA SER A 554 -29.32 -24.14 -32.11
C SER A 554 -29.16 -23.69 -33.57
#